data_b11db09f5a21cdac2a93905f541a1c41
#
_entry.id   b11db09f5a21cdac2a93905f541a1c41
#
_cell.length_a   1.000
_cell.length_b   1.000
_cell.length_c   1.000
_cell.angle_alpha   90.00
_cell.angle_beta   90.00
_cell.angle_gamma   90.00
#
_symmetry.space_group_name_H-M   'P 1'
#
loop_
_entity.id
_entity.type
_entity.pdbx_description
1 polymer ?
#
loop_
_entity_poly.entity_id
_entity_poly.type
_entity_poly.pdbx_seq_one_letter_code
_entity_poly.pdbx_strand_id
1 'polypeptide(L)'
;MKILIFLGKIISNSKQILEIGSSPGGWSQVICDINNKASIHAFDLLAMKFNHENINFFKQDCLKFNFKSFNKKYDLILSDIAPNTTGHQSTDHLKISSFIQEIISILEHIALPNSSFVFKIWKGSEEKNILNQLKKQYKKVSYFKPRSSRNESSEIFIVAENFIV
;
A
#
# COMPACT_ATOMS: atom_id res chain seq x y z
N MET A 1 -8.99 3.66 -7.74
CA MET A 1 -10.34 3.45 -7.16
C MET A 1 -10.89 2.03 -7.28
N LYS A 2 -10.85 1.35 -8.44
CA LYS A 2 -11.40 -0.01 -8.59
C LYS A 2 -10.75 -1.09 -7.71
N ILE A 3 -9.47 -0.95 -7.35
CA ILE A 3 -8.82 -1.86 -6.41
C ILE A 3 -9.49 -1.79 -5.03
N LEU A 4 -9.85 -0.61 -4.53
CA LEU A 4 -10.46 -0.46 -3.21
C LEU A 4 -11.86 -1.10 -3.15
N ILE A 5 -12.62 -1.04 -4.25
CA ILE A 5 -13.92 -1.74 -4.35
C ILE A 5 -13.68 -3.26 -4.28
N PHE A 6 -12.67 -3.79 -4.96
CA PHE A 6 -12.26 -5.19 -4.87
C PHE A 6 -11.86 -5.57 -3.44
N LEU A 7 -11.15 -4.67 -2.74
CA LEU A 7 -10.72 -4.84 -1.35
C LEU A 7 -11.81 -4.55 -0.31
N GLY A 8 -13.04 -4.24 -0.70
CA GLY A 8 -14.10 -3.79 0.18
C GLY A 8 -14.29 -4.65 1.43
N LYS A 9 -14.23 -6.00 1.29
CA LYS A 9 -14.32 -6.91 2.43
C LYS A 9 -13.09 -6.82 3.36
N ILE A 10 -11.91 -6.63 2.83
CA ILE A 10 -10.67 -6.48 3.62
C ILE A 10 -10.75 -5.16 4.38
N ILE A 11 -11.08 -4.06 3.68
CA ILE A 11 -11.21 -2.72 4.27
C ILE A 11 -12.28 -2.70 5.36
N SER A 12 -13.46 -3.29 5.12
CA SER A 12 -14.57 -3.29 6.10
C SER A 12 -14.25 -4.04 7.39
N ASN A 13 -13.32 -5.00 7.34
CA ASN A 13 -12.88 -5.78 8.50
C ASN A 13 -11.64 -5.22 9.20
N SER A 14 -10.98 -4.22 8.61
CA SER A 14 -9.75 -3.64 9.15
C SER A 14 -10.06 -2.57 10.20
N LYS A 15 -9.26 -2.53 11.27
CA LYS A 15 -9.38 -1.54 12.35
C LYS A 15 -8.27 -0.51 12.31
N GLN A 16 -7.07 -0.91 11.91
CA GLN A 16 -5.87 -0.07 11.83
C GLN A 16 -5.31 -0.15 10.42
N ILE A 17 -5.39 0.95 9.68
CA ILE A 17 -4.98 1.01 8.27
C ILE A 17 -3.79 1.95 8.13
N LEU A 18 -2.75 1.51 7.44
CA LEU A 18 -1.64 2.34 6.98
C LEU A 18 -1.82 2.61 5.49
N GLU A 19 -1.91 3.87 5.11
CA GLU A 19 -1.97 4.32 3.73
C GLU A 19 -0.71 5.10 3.37
N ILE A 20 0.03 4.64 2.37
CA ILE A 20 1.29 5.20 1.91
C ILE A 20 1.11 5.74 0.49
N GLY A 21 1.36 7.05 0.30
CA GLY A 21 1.03 7.76 -0.93
C GLY A 21 -0.43 8.22 -0.95
N SER A 22 -0.86 8.86 0.14
CA SER A 22 -2.27 9.19 0.37
C SER A 22 -2.75 10.43 -0.38
N SER A 23 -1.86 11.34 -0.80
CA SER A 23 -2.25 12.58 -1.46
C SER A 23 -2.86 12.32 -2.86
N PRO A 24 -3.91 13.04 -3.23
CA PRO A 24 -4.66 14.11 -2.53
C PRO A 24 -5.76 13.63 -1.57
N GLY A 25 -5.89 12.32 -1.31
CA GLY A 25 -6.87 11.75 -0.38
C GLY A 25 -7.97 10.92 -1.02
N GLY A 26 -7.84 10.59 -2.31
CA GLY A 26 -8.88 9.82 -3.02
C GLY A 26 -9.07 8.39 -2.49
N TRP A 27 -8.00 7.73 -2.08
CA TRP A 27 -8.10 6.40 -1.45
C TRP A 27 -8.63 6.51 -0.03
N SER A 28 -8.11 7.47 0.76
CA SER A 28 -8.59 7.75 2.11
C SER A 28 -10.10 7.99 2.15
N GLN A 29 -10.64 8.76 1.20
CA GLN A 29 -12.07 8.99 1.09
C GLN A 29 -12.85 7.68 0.89
N VAL A 30 -12.45 6.85 -0.08
CA VAL A 30 -13.12 5.57 -0.34
C VAL A 30 -12.98 4.61 0.86
N ILE A 31 -11.84 4.61 1.56
CA ILE A 31 -11.66 3.80 2.76
C ILE A 31 -12.65 4.25 3.85
N CYS A 32 -12.79 5.56 4.10
CA CYS A 32 -13.76 6.09 5.06
C CYS A 32 -15.21 5.78 4.67
N ASP A 33 -15.55 5.83 3.37
CA ASP A 33 -16.88 5.47 2.87
C ASP A 33 -17.21 3.98 3.11
N ILE A 34 -16.21 3.10 2.99
CA ILE A 34 -16.38 1.65 3.23
C ILE A 34 -16.36 1.32 4.72
N ASN A 35 -15.47 1.97 5.49
CA ASN A 35 -15.26 1.68 6.91
C ASN A 35 -14.95 2.97 7.69
N ASN A 36 -15.99 3.62 8.15
CA ASN A 36 -15.91 4.85 8.95
C ASN A 36 -15.47 4.64 10.41
N LYS A 37 -15.10 3.42 10.79
CA LYS A 37 -14.63 3.07 12.15
C LYS A 37 -13.13 2.76 12.18
N ALA A 38 -12.50 2.56 11.03
CA ALA A 38 -11.07 2.28 10.97
C ALA A 38 -10.26 3.54 11.32
N SER A 39 -9.19 3.36 12.10
CA SER A 39 -8.17 4.40 12.28
C SER A 39 -7.17 4.32 11.15
N ILE A 40 -6.95 5.43 10.46
CA ILE A 40 -6.09 5.51 9.28
C ILE A 40 -4.88 6.38 9.60
N HIS A 41 -3.67 5.82 9.45
CA HIS A 41 -2.45 6.59 9.40
C HIS A 41 -2.04 6.76 7.94
N ALA A 42 -2.09 8.00 7.46
CA ALA A 42 -1.87 8.33 6.06
C ALA A 42 -0.56 9.11 5.89
N PHE A 43 0.31 8.65 5.00
CA PHE A 43 1.63 9.24 4.73
C PHE A 43 1.74 9.73 3.30
N ASP A 44 2.21 10.96 3.12
CA ASP A 44 2.59 11.51 1.81
C ASP A 44 3.58 12.68 1.98
N LEU A 45 4.38 12.94 0.95
CA LEU A 45 5.23 14.13 0.87
C LEU A 45 4.42 15.39 0.49
N LEU A 46 3.32 15.20 -0.23
CA LEU A 46 2.41 16.26 -0.67
C LEU A 46 1.29 16.46 0.36
N ALA A 47 0.70 17.66 0.35
CA ALA A 47 -0.43 17.95 1.23
C ALA A 47 -1.68 17.16 0.83
N MET A 48 -2.35 16.59 1.81
CA MET A 48 -3.63 15.93 1.64
C MET A 48 -4.76 16.98 1.57
N LYS A 49 -5.71 16.80 0.67
CA LYS A 49 -6.88 17.67 0.51
C LYS A 49 -8.12 17.15 1.23
N PHE A 50 -8.23 15.84 1.36
CA PHE A 50 -9.32 15.19 2.09
C PHE A 50 -9.00 15.14 3.58
N ASN A 51 -9.96 15.49 4.42
CA ASN A 51 -9.85 15.41 5.88
C ASN A 51 -11.02 14.65 6.48
N HIS A 52 -10.76 13.81 7.47
CA HIS A 52 -11.75 13.04 8.20
C HIS A 52 -11.23 12.75 9.61
N GLU A 53 -12.12 12.67 10.60
CA GLU A 53 -11.74 12.47 12.01
C GLU A 53 -10.93 11.19 12.28
N ASN A 54 -11.11 10.17 11.45
CA ASN A 54 -10.42 8.88 11.57
C ASN A 54 -9.03 8.88 10.93
N ILE A 55 -8.61 9.98 10.30
CA ILE A 55 -7.35 10.07 9.57
C ILE A 55 -6.34 10.89 10.36
N ASN A 56 -5.21 10.26 10.66
CA ASN A 56 -4.01 10.94 11.13
C ASN A 56 -3.04 11.07 9.96
N PHE A 57 -2.96 12.26 9.38
CA PHE A 57 -2.10 12.54 8.24
C PHE A 57 -0.70 12.97 8.67
N PHE A 58 0.32 12.33 8.11
CA PHE A 58 1.73 12.61 8.31
C PHE A 58 2.34 13.11 6.99
N LYS A 59 2.60 14.43 6.89
CA LYS A 59 3.26 15.02 5.72
C LYS A 59 4.77 14.79 5.78
N GLN A 60 5.19 13.56 5.51
CA GLN A 60 6.59 13.15 5.54
C GLN A 60 6.83 11.86 4.76
N ASP A 61 8.09 11.59 4.51
CA ASP A 61 8.54 10.32 3.93
C ASP A 61 8.33 9.18 4.92
N CYS A 62 7.49 8.20 4.55
CA CYS A 62 7.20 7.06 5.41
C CYS A 62 8.43 6.18 5.68
N LEU A 63 9.40 6.10 4.76
CA LEU A 63 10.62 5.33 4.95
C LEU A 63 11.56 5.95 6.00
N LYS A 64 11.43 7.24 6.25
CA LYS A 64 12.18 7.97 7.31
C LYS A 64 11.46 7.98 8.64
N PHE A 65 10.23 7.47 8.69
CA PHE A 65 9.46 7.43 9.92
C PHE A 65 9.87 6.28 10.82
N ASN A 66 10.06 6.56 12.10
CA ASN A 66 10.44 5.54 13.06
C ASN A 66 9.24 4.72 13.55
N PHE A 67 8.80 3.75 12.74
CA PHE A 67 7.70 2.86 13.08
C PHE A 67 7.94 2.04 14.35
N LYS A 68 9.20 1.71 14.68
CA LYS A 68 9.52 0.96 15.92
C LYS A 68 9.16 1.76 17.15
N SER A 69 9.55 3.03 17.22
CA SER A 69 9.22 3.90 18.37
C SER A 69 7.75 4.29 18.39
N PHE A 70 7.09 4.37 17.24
CA PHE A 70 5.68 4.66 17.14
C PHE A 70 4.80 3.53 17.68
N ASN A 71 5.31 2.29 17.66
CA ASN A 71 4.70 1.09 18.23
C ASN A 71 3.24 0.87 17.83
N LYS A 72 2.91 1.12 16.57
CA LYS A 72 1.59 0.82 15.99
C LYS A 72 1.72 -0.28 14.95
N LYS A 73 0.73 -1.17 14.92
CA LYS A 73 0.62 -2.24 13.95
C LYS A 73 -0.72 -2.16 13.22
N TYR A 74 -0.76 -2.69 12.00
CA TYR A 74 -1.84 -2.49 11.06
C TYR A 74 -2.43 -3.80 10.56
N ASP A 75 -3.76 -3.83 10.42
CA ASP A 75 -4.50 -4.93 9.78
C ASP A 75 -4.37 -4.87 8.25
N LEU A 76 -4.26 -3.65 7.72
CA LEU A 76 -4.18 -3.41 6.30
C LEU A 76 -3.13 -2.34 6.02
N ILE A 77 -2.22 -2.64 5.12
CA ILE A 77 -1.21 -1.72 4.62
C ILE A 77 -1.47 -1.52 3.13
N LEU A 78 -1.65 -0.28 2.72
CA LEU A 78 -1.95 0.12 1.35
C LEU A 78 -0.87 1.04 0.81
N SER A 79 -0.43 0.83 -0.43
CA SER A 79 0.49 1.75 -1.10
C SER A 79 0.10 1.98 -2.56
N ASP A 80 -0.21 3.24 -2.88
CA ASP A 80 -0.42 3.72 -4.25
C ASP A 80 0.70 4.67 -4.70
N ILE A 81 1.89 4.53 -4.10
CA ILE A 81 3.02 5.38 -4.45
C ILE A 81 3.36 5.19 -5.93
N ALA A 82 3.41 6.33 -6.62
CA ALA A 82 4.07 6.48 -7.91
C ALA A 82 5.22 7.48 -7.69
N PRO A 83 6.47 7.01 -7.52
CA PRO A 83 7.61 7.93 -7.42
C PRO A 83 7.64 8.80 -8.69
N ASN A 84 8.18 10.03 -8.55
CA ASN A 84 8.33 10.94 -9.67
C ASN A 84 8.94 10.23 -10.87
N THR A 85 8.11 10.05 -11.90
CA THR A 85 8.51 9.32 -13.10
C THR A 85 9.50 10.16 -13.89
N THR A 86 10.58 9.53 -14.32
CA THR A 86 11.59 10.15 -15.19
C THR A 86 11.19 10.09 -16.66
N GLY A 87 10.12 9.32 -16.98
CA GLY A 87 9.71 8.95 -18.33
C GLY A 87 10.49 7.76 -18.90
N HIS A 88 11.51 7.25 -18.19
CA HIS A 88 12.23 6.04 -18.55
C HIS A 88 11.69 4.85 -17.77
N GLN A 89 10.92 3.99 -18.44
CA GLN A 89 10.22 2.85 -17.81
C GLN A 89 11.13 1.98 -16.92
N SER A 90 12.34 1.69 -17.35
CA SER A 90 13.28 0.86 -16.58
C SER A 90 13.71 1.51 -15.27
N THR A 91 14.03 2.81 -15.31
CA THR A 91 14.46 3.56 -14.12
C THR A 91 13.29 3.71 -13.13
N ASP A 92 12.11 4.03 -13.64
CA ASP A 92 10.91 4.23 -12.82
C ASP A 92 10.46 2.91 -12.19
N HIS A 93 10.55 1.78 -12.91
CA HIS A 93 10.30 0.46 -12.38
C HIS A 93 11.25 0.12 -11.21
N LEU A 94 12.56 0.39 -11.35
CA LEU A 94 13.51 0.13 -10.28
C LEU A 94 13.25 0.97 -9.03
N LYS A 95 12.86 2.23 -9.17
CA LYS A 95 12.49 3.10 -8.04
C LYS A 95 11.30 2.56 -7.25
N ILE A 96 10.23 2.15 -7.96
CA ILE A 96 9.04 1.55 -7.31
C ILE A 96 9.43 0.26 -6.61
N SER A 97 10.20 -0.60 -7.27
CA SER A 97 10.62 -1.89 -6.72
C SER A 97 11.48 -1.72 -5.48
N SER A 98 12.46 -0.80 -5.48
CA SER A 98 13.28 -0.49 -4.32
C SER A 98 12.44 0.01 -3.15
N PHE A 99 11.53 0.93 -3.39
CA PHE A 99 10.62 1.42 -2.37
C PHE A 99 9.79 0.29 -1.74
N ILE A 100 9.22 -0.60 -2.56
CA ILE A 100 8.43 -1.73 -2.06
C ILE A 100 9.29 -2.71 -1.26
N GLN A 101 10.53 -2.95 -1.66
CA GLN A 101 11.46 -3.79 -0.90
C GLN A 101 11.77 -3.20 0.49
N GLU A 102 11.93 -1.87 0.58
CA GLU A 102 12.11 -1.19 1.86
C GLU A 102 10.87 -1.34 2.76
N ILE A 103 9.65 -1.21 2.22
CA ILE A 103 8.42 -1.46 2.98
C ILE A 103 8.35 -2.93 3.43
N ILE A 104 8.67 -3.90 2.56
CA ILE A 104 8.69 -5.33 2.92
C ILE A 104 9.65 -5.58 4.10
N SER A 105 10.79 -4.91 4.16
CA SER A 105 11.77 -5.08 5.23
C SER A 105 11.27 -4.64 6.60
N ILE A 106 10.29 -3.75 6.67
CA ILE A 106 9.72 -3.26 7.92
C ILE A 106 8.38 -3.91 8.29
N LEU A 107 7.83 -4.81 7.44
CA LEU A 107 6.53 -5.45 7.71
C LEU A 107 6.46 -6.15 9.05
N GLU A 108 7.52 -6.83 9.49
CA GLU A 108 7.59 -7.50 10.80
C GLU A 108 7.30 -6.56 11.97
N HIS A 109 7.62 -5.27 11.80
CA HIS A 109 7.42 -4.26 12.83
C HIS A 109 6.05 -3.60 12.77
N ILE A 110 5.43 -3.55 11.58
CA ILE A 110 4.20 -2.78 11.34
C ILE A 110 2.98 -3.63 11.01
N ALA A 111 3.15 -4.90 10.64
CA ALA A 111 2.05 -5.79 10.28
C ALA A 111 1.52 -6.55 11.50
N LEU A 112 0.20 -6.66 11.62
CA LEU A 112 -0.44 -7.60 12.54
C LEU A 112 -0.47 -9.00 11.93
N PRO A 113 -0.47 -10.07 12.74
CA PRO A 113 -0.76 -11.41 12.24
C PRO A 113 -2.08 -11.42 11.45
N ASN A 114 -2.11 -12.14 10.33
CA ASN A 114 -3.22 -12.18 9.37
C ASN A 114 -3.56 -10.85 8.68
N SER A 115 -2.73 -9.82 8.80
CA SER A 115 -2.89 -8.57 8.06
C SER A 115 -2.72 -8.76 6.55
N SER A 116 -3.11 -7.73 5.80
CA SER A 116 -2.94 -7.69 4.35
C SER A 116 -2.03 -6.52 3.94
N PHE A 117 -1.23 -6.74 2.89
CA PHE A 117 -0.44 -5.70 2.24
C PHE A 117 -0.81 -5.61 0.77
N VAL A 118 -1.21 -4.43 0.33
CA VAL A 118 -1.63 -4.16 -1.06
C VAL A 118 -0.87 -2.99 -1.59
N PHE A 119 -0.24 -3.16 -2.75
CA PHE A 119 0.57 -2.12 -3.34
C PHE A 119 0.55 -2.16 -4.86
N LYS A 120 0.75 -0.98 -5.45
CA LYS A 120 0.94 -0.84 -6.88
C LYS A 120 2.40 -1.13 -7.24
N ILE A 121 2.59 -1.85 -8.34
CA ILE A 121 3.90 -2.09 -8.94
C ILE A 121 3.78 -2.04 -10.47
N TRP A 122 4.87 -1.79 -11.14
CA TRP A 122 4.96 -1.97 -12.58
C TRP A 122 5.58 -3.32 -12.91
N LYS A 123 5.04 -3.99 -13.92
CA LYS A 123 5.61 -5.25 -14.40
C LYS A 123 7.06 -5.04 -14.87
N GLY A 124 7.96 -5.91 -14.43
CA GLY A 124 9.37 -5.84 -14.77
C GLY A 124 10.22 -6.91 -14.08
N SER A 125 11.55 -6.76 -14.16
CA SER A 125 12.51 -7.77 -13.68
C SER A 125 12.39 -8.08 -12.18
N GLU A 126 12.15 -7.04 -11.36
CA GLU A 126 12.12 -7.17 -9.88
C GLU A 126 10.82 -7.74 -9.34
N GLU A 127 9.77 -7.83 -10.16
CA GLU A 127 8.45 -8.34 -9.76
C GLU A 127 8.54 -9.74 -9.14
N LYS A 128 9.32 -10.66 -9.77
CA LYS A 128 9.49 -12.03 -9.27
C LYS A 128 10.19 -12.08 -7.91
N ASN A 129 11.17 -11.21 -7.68
CA ASN A 129 11.89 -11.12 -6.42
C ASN A 129 10.95 -10.67 -5.30
N ILE A 130 10.17 -9.62 -5.54
CA ILE A 130 9.16 -9.11 -4.62
C ILE A 130 8.13 -10.19 -4.28
N LEU A 131 7.59 -10.88 -5.29
CA LEU A 131 6.64 -11.97 -5.06
C LEU A 131 7.23 -13.11 -4.21
N ASN A 132 8.48 -13.49 -4.47
CA ASN A 132 9.14 -14.56 -3.71
C ASN A 132 9.36 -14.16 -2.25
N GLN A 133 9.66 -12.90 -1.97
CA GLN A 133 9.75 -12.40 -0.61
C GLN A 133 8.39 -12.41 0.09
N LEU A 134 7.34 -11.91 -0.56
CA LEU A 134 6.00 -11.90 0.00
C LEU A 134 5.42 -13.29 0.25
N LYS A 135 5.68 -14.27 -0.63
CA LYS A 135 5.24 -15.66 -0.43
C LYS A 135 5.87 -16.34 0.79
N LYS A 136 6.96 -15.81 1.31
CA LYS A 136 7.57 -16.30 2.56
C LYS A 136 6.87 -15.72 3.80
N GLN A 137 6.22 -14.57 3.66
CA GLN A 137 5.63 -13.80 4.76
C GLN A 137 4.10 -13.83 4.77
N TYR A 138 3.45 -14.20 3.65
CA TYR A 138 2.00 -14.20 3.50
C TYR A 138 1.50 -15.55 2.96
N LYS A 139 0.37 -16.02 3.47
CA LYS A 139 -0.24 -17.29 3.02
C LYS A 139 -0.74 -17.24 1.59
N LYS A 140 -1.18 -16.06 1.13
CA LYS A 140 -1.74 -15.87 -0.21
C LYS A 140 -1.19 -14.58 -0.82
N VAL A 141 -0.67 -14.69 -2.04
CA VAL A 141 -0.20 -13.55 -2.84
C VAL A 141 -0.81 -13.65 -4.23
N SER A 142 -1.52 -12.63 -4.65
CA SER A 142 -2.24 -12.57 -5.92
C SER A 142 -2.06 -11.25 -6.64
N TYR A 143 -2.32 -11.25 -7.94
CA TYR A 143 -2.35 -10.04 -8.76
C TYR A 143 -3.77 -9.53 -8.91
N PHE A 144 -3.90 -8.22 -8.96
CA PHE A 144 -5.11 -7.56 -9.39
C PHE A 144 -4.78 -6.54 -10.48
N LYS A 145 -5.35 -6.72 -11.66
CA LYS A 145 -5.30 -5.75 -12.76
C LYS A 145 -6.71 -5.19 -12.97
N PRO A 146 -6.94 -3.89 -12.72
CA PRO A 146 -8.25 -3.30 -12.97
C PRO A 146 -8.64 -3.41 -14.45
N ARG A 147 -9.87 -3.88 -14.75
CA ARG A 147 -10.38 -4.04 -16.14
C ARG A 147 -10.35 -2.76 -16.98
N SER A 148 -10.25 -1.58 -16.32
CA SER A 148 -10.19 -0.26 -16.97
C SER A 148 -8.78 0.26 -17.20
N SER A 149 -7.74 -0.44 -16.75
CA SER A 149 -6.39 -0.08 -17.15
C SER A 149 -6.25 -0.36 -18.64
N ARG A 150 -5.66 0.60 -19.38
CA ARG A 150 -5.32 0.37 -20.79
C ARG A 150 -4.54 -0.93 -20.89
N ASN A 151 -4.77 -1.74 -21.95
CA ASN A 151 -4.08 -3.02 -22.12
C ASN A 151 -2.55 -2.87 -22.09
N GLU A 152 -2.06 -1.71 -22.50
CA GLU A 152 -0.63 -1.33 -22.54
C GLU A 152 -0.07 -0.85 -21.19
N SER A 153 -0.93 -0.60 -20.16
CA SER A 153 -0.45 -0.18 -18.86
C SER A 153 0.31 -1.31 -18.16
N SER A 154 1.55 -1.05 -17.79
CA SER A 154 2.38 -1.96 -17.00
C SER A 154 1.97 -2.02 -15.52
N GLU A 155 1.07 -1.13 -15.07
CA GLU A 155 0.62 -1.06 -13.67
C GLU A 155 -0.25 -2.24 -13.29
N ILE A 156 0.10 -2.86 -12.19
CA ILE A 156 -0.67 -3.92 -11.54
C ILE A 156 -0.65 -3.70 -10.03
N PHE A 157 -1.61 -4.28 -9.34
CA PHE A 157 -1.57 -4.37 -7.88
C PHE A 157 -1.19 -5.78 -7.46
N ILE A 158 -0.39 -5.88 -6.40
CA ILE A 158 -0.16 -7.13 -5.67
C ILE A 158 -0.98 -7.05 -4.39
N VAL A 159 -1.69 -8.14 -4.11
CA VAL A 159 -2.50 -8.33 -2.91
C VAL A 159 -1.92 -9.51 -2.15
N ALA A 160 -1.29 -9.24 -1.02
CA ALA A 160 -0.74 -10.23 -0.11
C ALA A 160 -1.64 -10.30 1.14
N GLU A 161 -2.15 -11.49 1.44
CA GLU A 161 -3.15 -11.72 2.49
C GLU A 161 -2.63 -12.74 3.51
N ASN A 162 -3.03 -12.55 4.77
CA ASN A 162 -2.72 -13.42 5.89
C ASN A 162 -1.22 -13.48 6.20
N PHE A 163 -0.69 -12.39 6.74
CA PHE A 163 0.68 -12.29 7.25
C PHE A 163 0.94 -13.34 8.34
N ILE A 164 2.07 -14.06 8.23
CA ILE A 164 2.37 -15.26 9.04
C ILE A 164 3.60 -15.15 9.93
N VAL A 165 4.36 -14.05 9.83
CA VAL A 165 5.60 -13.85 10.62
C VAL A 165 5.34 -12.95 11.81
#